data_1a2807f691337f7f791a2babece15cca
#
_entry.id   1a2807f691337f7f791a2babece15cca
#
_cell.length_a   1.000
_cell.length_b   1.000
_cell.length_c   1.000
_cell.angle_alpha   90.00
_cell.angle_beta   90.00
_cell.angle_gamma   90.00
#
_symmetry.space_group_name_H-M   'P 1'
#
loop_
_entity.id
_entity.type
_entity.pdbx_description
1 polymer ?
#
loop_
_entity_poly.entity_id
_entity_poly.type
_entity_poly.pdbx_seq_one_letter_code
_entity_poly.pdbx_strand_id
1 'polypeptide(L)'
;DVPSSQMDKEGEVMFKALATCRTLKDFEKLLDKYKRPMGVEANFGVIDAEGGAAYYEVNNDSWTKIDVNDPKIAPQGYIVYTNHSNTGRLNDGMGYVRYTTADKIVKEQIGRNGDLTAKWIMQNLSRTFYHSVLGIDLNKDKELVEKCNGWFMDQDFIPRKSSSCSIVVEGVKKGENPANTIMWTIIGYPPIGITVPLMVANGENIPAFM
;
A
#
# COMPACT_ATOMS: atom_id res chain seq x y z
N ASP A 1 -3.56 -16.63 -23.21
CA ASP A 1 -2.81 -15.38 -22.93
C ASP A 1 -3.69 -14.19 -23.27
N VAL A 2 -3.71 -13.19 -22.41
CA VAL A 2 -4.44 -11.93 -22.62
C VAL A 2 -3.58 -11.02 -23.50
N PRO A 3 -4.12 -10.46 -24.58
CA PRO A 3 -3.36 -9.48 -25.41
C PRO A 3 -2.91 -8.29 -24.55
N SER A 4 -1.69 -7.81 -24.77
CA SER A 4 -1.12 -6.65 -24.02
C SER A 4 -2.03 -5.41 -24.05
N SER A 5 -2.77 -5.19 -25.14
CA SER A 5 -3.75 -4.10 -25.25
C SER A 5 -4.98 -4.24 -24.35
N GLN A 6 -5.16 -5.39 -23.72
CA GLN A 6 -6.28 -5.67 -22.80
C GLN A 6 -5.81 -5.82 -21.34
N MET A 7 -4.52 -5.64 -21.08
CA MET A 7 -3.91 -5.62 -19.75
C MET A 7 -3.90 -4.20 -19.16
N ASP A 8 -3.36 -4.06 -17.95
CA ASP A 8 -3.15 -2.78 -17.24
C ASP A 8 -4.45 -2.01 -16.95
N LYS A 9 -5.52 -2.74 -16.57
CA LYS A 9 -6.82 -2.14 -16.21
C LYS A 9 -6.99 -1.83 -14.73
N GLU A 10 -5.93 -1.91 -13.93
CA GLU A 10 -5.94 -1.67 -12.49
C GLU A 10 -6.51 -0.27 -12.16
N GLY A 11 -6.07 0.75 -12.90
CA GLY A 11 -6.56 2.12 -12.74
C GLY A 11 -8.05 2.28 -13.05
N GLU A 12 -8.56 1.54 -14.05
CA GLU A 12 -9.99 1.52 -14.36
C GLU A 12 -10.82 0.90 -13.23
N VAL A 13 -10.34 -0.21 -12.66
CA VAL A 13 -10.99 -0.87 -11.52
C VAL A 13 -11.02 0.05 -10.32
N MET A 14 -9.90 0.70 -9.99
CA MET A 14 -9.80 1.66 -8.88
C MET A 14 -10.76 2.84 -9.08
N PHE A 15 -10.77 3.44 -10.26
CA PHE A 15 -11.66 4.55 -10.58
C PHE A 15 -13.14 4.16 -10.43
N LYS A 16 -13.54 3.03 -11.01
CA LYS A 16 -14.92 2.52 -10.90
C LYS A 16 -15.29 2.19 -9.46
N ALA A 17 -14.37 1.57 -8.70
CA ALA A 17 -14.60 1.25 -7.30
C ALA A 17 -14.87 2.52 -6.48
N LEU A 18 -14.02 3.53 -6.60
CA LEU A 18 -14.21 4.80 -5.89
C LEU A 18 -15.48 5.54 -6.30
N ALA A 19 -15.90 5.43 -7.56
CA ALA A 19 -17.10 6.08 -8.06
C ALA A 19 -18.40 5.36 -7.66
N THR A 20 -18.38 4.04 -7.43
CA THR A 20 -19.62 3.26 -7.33
C THR A 20 -19.75 2.36 -6.10
N CYS A 21 -18.67 2.05 -5.42
CA CYS A 21 -18.68 1.16 -4.25
C CYS A 21 -18.73 1.96 -2.95
N ARG A 22 -19.47 1.46 -1.97
CA ARG A 22 -19.55 2.00 -0.60
C ARG A 22 -18.98 1.05 0.43
N THR A 23 -18.98 -0.24 0.13
CA THR A 23 -18.57 -1.31 1.05
C THR A 23 -17.66 -2.32 0.34
N LEU A 24 -16.96 -3.15 1.11
CA LEU A 24 -16.19 -4.28 0.57
C LEU A 24 -17.08 -5.18 -0.31
N LYS A 25 -18.34 -5.41 0.09
CA LYS A 25 -19.27 -6.23 -0.69
C LYS A 25 -19.60 -5.61 -2.06
N ASP A 26 -19.64 -4.29 -2.15
CA ASP A 26 -19.88 -3.64 -3.45
C ASP A 26 -18.66 -3.78 -4.35
N PHE A 27 -17.45 -3.72 -3.78
CA PHE A 27 -16.22 -3.99 -4.51
C PHE A 27 -16.15 -5.44 -5.01
N GLU A 28 -16.53 -6.41 -4.18
CA GLU A 28 -16.62 -7.83 -4.56
C GLU A 28 -17.59 -8.02 -5.74
N LYS A 29 -18.79 -7.42 -5.67
CA LYS A 29 -19.76 -7.43 -6.79
C LYS A 29 -19.22 -6.74 -8.05
N LEU A 30 -18.43 -5.68 -7.89
CA LEU A 30 -17.78 -5.02 -9.02
C LEU A 30 -16.79 -5.96 -9.69
N LEU A 31 -15.93 -6.63 -8.93
CA LEU A 31 -14.98 -7.63 -9.45
C LEU A 31 -15.69 -8.80 -10.17
N ASP A 32 -16.83 -9.26 -9.63
CA ASP A 32 -17.60 -10.35 -10.22
C ASP A 32 -18.25 -9.97 -11.57
N LYS A 33 -18.54 -8.69 -11.80
CA LYS A 33 -19.14 -8.19 -13.05
C LYS A 33 -18.15 -8.10 -14.22
N TYR A 34 -16.85 -8.08 -13.94
CA TYR A 34 -15.87 -8.04 -15.02
C TYR A 34 -15.87 -9.34 -15.82
N LYS A 35 -15.83 -9.20 -17.15
CA LYS A 35 -15.59 -10.37 -18.01
C LYS A 35 -14.22 -10.94 -17.75
N ARG A 36 -14.13 -12.25 -17.88
CA ARG A 36 -12.86 -12.98 -17.83
C ARG A 36 -12.34 -13.19 -19.26
N PRO A 37 -11.04 -13.03 -19.51
CA PRO A 37 -10.02 -12.53 -18.59
C PRO A 37 -10.20 -11.03 -18.27
N MET A 38 -9.89 -10.63 -17.03
CA MET A 38 -10.13 -9.25 -16.57
C MET A 38 -9.14 -8.22 -17.17
N GLY A 39 -7.96 -8.62 -17.53
CA GLY A 39 -6.85 -7.73 -17.88
C GLY A 39 -6.25 -7.03 -16.65
N VAL A 40 -6.31 -7.68 -15.49
CA VAL A 40 -5.83 -7.16 -14.19
C VAL A 40 -4.98 -8.22 -13.51
N GLU A 41 -3.82 -7.81 -13.01
CA GLU A 41 -2.95 -8.63 -12.18
C GLU A 41 -2.41 -7.76 -11.03
N ALA A 42 -3.21 -7.60 -9.96
CA ALA A 42 -2.92 -6.65 -8.90
C ALA A 42 -3.43 -7.08 -7.52
N ASN A 43 -2.83 -6.51 -6.50
CA ASN A 43 -3.28 -6.58 -5.12
C ASN A 43 -3.95 -5.25 -4.76
N PHE A 44 -5.27 -5.25 -4.51
CA PHE A 44 -6.02 -4.07 -4.10
C PHE A 44 -6.24 -4.05 -2.59
N GLY A 45 -5.75 -3.01 -1.92
CA GLY A 45 -6.13 -2.72 -0.54
C GLY A 45 -7.39 -1.87 -0.52
N VAL A 46 -8.41 -2.29 0.21
CA VAL A 46 -9.70 -1.60 0.30
C VAL A 46 -10.13 -1.45 1.76
N ILE A 47 -10.53 -0.25 2.14
CA ILE A 47 -11.19 0.05 3.42
C ILE A 47 -12.54 0.69 3.14
N ASP A 48 -13.49 0.54 4.06
CA ASP A 48 -14.80 1.19 3.98
C ASP A 48 -15.22 1.84 5.30
N ALA A 49 -16.25 2.70 5.24
CA ALA A 49 -16.75 3.43 6.40
C ALA A 49 -17.56 2.55 7.39
N GLU A 50 -17.83 1.30 7.05
CA GLU A 50 -18.46 0.32 7.95
C GLU A 50 -17.42 -0.42 8.81
N GLY A 51 -16.13 -0.10 8.64
CA GLY A 51 -15.02 -0.73 9.33
C GLY A 51 -14.44 -1.94 8.59
N GLY A 52 -14.84 -2.16 7.34
CA GLY A 52 -14.27 -3.18 6.47
C GLY A 52 -12.83 -2.83 6.10
N ALA A 53 -11.91 -3.83 6.16
CA ALA A 53 -10.54 -3.69 5.70
C ALA A 53 -10.06 -5.02 5.12
N ALA A 54 -9.72 -5.03 3.84
CA ALA A 54 -9.28 -6.24 3.16
C ALA A 54 -8.28 -5.94 2.04
N TYR A 55 -7.46 -6.93 1.71
CA TYR A 55 -6.76 -7.02 0.43
C TYR A 55 -7.48 -7.99 -0.49
N TYR A 56 -7.41 -7.69 -1.77
CA TYR A 56 -7.92 -8.54 -2.84
C TYR A 56 -6.79 -8.84 -3.80
N GLU A 57 -6.35 -10.09 -3.81
CA GLU A 57 -5.43 -10.59 -4.81
C GLU A 57 -6.23 -10.92 -6.06
N VAL A 58 -6.05 -10.14 -7.12
CA VAL A 58 -6.84 -10.22 -8.35
C VAL A 58 -5.95 -10.62 -9.50
N ASN A 59 -6.38 -11.60 -10.27
CA ASN A 59 -5.78 -12.01 -11.52
C ASN A 59 -6.80 -12.03 -12.66
N ASN A 60 -6.38 -12.44 -13.84
CA ASN A 60 -7.24 -12.48 -15.01
C ASN A 60 -8.51 -13.33 -14.86
N ASP A 61 -8.46 -14.37 -14.04
CA ASP A 61 -9.51 -15.38 -13.95
C ASP A 61 -10.32 -15.32 -12.66
N SER A 62 -9.71 -14.86 -11.57
CA SER A 62 -10.30 -14.91 -10.24
C SER A 62 -9.78 -13.79 -9.32
N TRP A 63 -10.34 -13.73 -8.13
CA TRP A 63 -9.85 -12.91 -7.04
C TRP A 63 -9.98 -13.67 -5.71
N THR A 64 -9.10 -13.34 -4.76
CA THR A 64 -9.11 -13.88 -3.40
C THR A 64 -9.12 -12.76 -2.39
N LYS A 65 -10.05 -12.80 -1.43
CA LYS A 65 -10.12 -11.84 -0.32
C LYS A 65 -9.22 -12.27 0.82
N ILE A 66 -8.46 -11.33 1.33
CA ILE A 66 -7.66 -11.44 2.56
C ILE A 66 -8.24 -10.43 3.55
N ASP A 67 -9.10 -10.90 4.45
CA ASP A 67 -9.81 -10.04 5.40
C ASP A 67 -8.91 -9.69 6.58
N VAL A 68 -8.57 -8.41 6.73
CA VAL A 68 -7.70 -7.93 7.82
C VAL A 68 -8.39 -7.99 9.17
N ASN A 69 -9.73 -7.98 9.17
CA ASN A 69 -10.53 -8.07 10.39
C ASN A 69 -10.72 -9.52 10.89
N ASP A 70 -10.32 -10.53 10.10
CA ASP A 70 -10.31 -11.91 10.56
C ASP A 70 -9.04 -12.18 11.40
N PRO A 71 -9.17 -12.44 12.70
CA PRO A 71 -8.01 -12.70 13.58
C PRO A 71 -7.26 -13.99 13.23
N LYS A 72 -7.83 -14.87 12.41
CA LYS A 72 -7.11 -16.05 11.88
C LYS A 72 -6.17 -15.68 10.75
N ILE A 73 -6.48 -14.62 10.01
CA ILE A 73 -5.71 -14.13 8.87
C ILE A 73 -4.70 -13.07 9.34
N ALA A 74 -5.17 -12.12 10.14
CA ALA A 74 -4.37 -11.02 10.65
C ALA A 74 -4.42 -10.94 12.20
N PRO A 75 -3.82 -11.90 12.91
CA PRO A 75 -3.90 -11.97 14.37
C PRO A 75 -3.30 -10.77 15.09
N GLN A 76 -2.48 -9.99 14.40
CA GLN A 76 -1.84 -8.77 14.91
C GLN A 76 -2.57 -7.49 14.49
N GLY A 77 -3.69 -7.60 13.75
CA GLY A 77 -4.50 -6.47 13.30
C GLY A 77 -3.91 -5.69 12.11
N TYR A 78 -2.93 -6.25 11.41
CA TYR A 78 -2.38 -5.67 10.19
C TYR A 78 -1.93 -6.74 9.19
N ILE A 79 -1.76 -6.34 7.95
CA ILE A 79 -1.10 -7.15 6.90
C ILE A 79 -0.12 -6.28 6.12
N VAL A 80 0.89 -6.90 5.56
CA VAL A 80 1.88 -6.27 4.69
C VAL A 80 1.80 -6.91 3.31
N TYR A 81 1.83 -6.09 2.28
CA TYR A 81 1.88 -6.52 0.88
C TYR A 81 3.00 -5.82 0.11
N THR A 82 3.55 -6.51 -0.88
CA THR A 82 4.45 -5.95 -1.89
C THR A 82 4.07 -6.50 -3.27
N ASN A 83 5.02 -6.79 -4.13
CA ASN A 83 4.75 -7.21 -5.51
C ASN A 83 4.63 -8.74 -5.67
N HIS A 84 4.05 -9.41 -4.70
CA HIS A 84 3.70 -10.84 -4.78
C HIS A 84 2.35 -11.10 -4.09
N SER A 85 1.71 -12.19 -4.47
CA SER A 85 0.48 -12.68 -3.84
C SER A 85 0.82 -13.64 -2.71
N ASN A 86 0.16 -13.49 -1.56
CA ASN A 86 0.37 -14.38 -0.41
C ASN A 86 -0.34 -15.74 -0.61
N THR A 87 -1.38 -15.79 -1.45
CA THR A 87 -2.10 -17.03 -1.79
C THR A 87 -1.67 -17.63 -3.14
N GLY A 88 -0.76 -16.95 -3.84
CA GLY A 88 -0.22 -17.38 -5.12
C GLY A 88 0.83 -18.50 -5.00
N ARG A 89 1.55 -18.72 -6.08
CA ARG A 89 2.64 -19.72 -6.10
C ARG A 89 3.80 -19.23 -5.25
N LEU A 90 4.37 -20.15 -4.46
CA LEU A 90 5.53 -19.87 -3.64
C LEU A 90 6.72 -19.44 -4.51
N ASN A 91 7.40 -18.38 -4.10
CA ASN A 91 8.55 -17.77 -4.80
C ASN A 91 8.22 -17.19 -6.18
N ASP A 92 6.95 -16.94 -6.48
CA ASP A 92 6.52 -16.24 -7.67
C ASP A 92 6.23 -14.75 -7.31
N GLY A 93 6.72 -13.84 -8.14
CA GLY A 93 6.63 -12.41 -7.89
C GLY A 93 7.91 -11.77 -7.35
N MET A 94 7.81 -10.55 -6.87
CA MET A 94 8.95 -9.72 -6.44
C MET A 94 8.68 -9.01 -5.11
N GLY A 95 9.73 -8.41 -4.53
CA GLY A 95 9.58 -7.53 -3.36
C GLY A 95 9.62 -8.25 -2.02
N TYR A 96 10.06 -9.51 -1.95
CA TYR A 96 10.18 -10.25 -0.70
C TYR A 96 11.07 -9.57 0.34
N VAL A 97 12.18 -8.97 -0.08
CA VAL A 97 13.07 -8.23 0.83
C VAL A 97 12.37 -7.00 1.40
N ARG A 98 11.63 -6.25 0.56
CA ARG A 98 10.82 -5.10 1.01
C ARG A 98 9.70 -5.54 1.95
N TYR A 99 9.06 -6.68 1.66
CA TYR A 99 8.07 -7.29 2.54
C TYR A 99 8.66 -7.58 3.92
N THR A 100 9.79 -8.32 3.98
CA THR A 100 10.48 -8.67 5.23
C THR A 100 10.89 -7.42 6.02
N THR A 101 11.35 -6.39 5.32
CA THR A 101 11.74 -5.11 5.94
C THR A 101 10.53 -4.39 6.53
N ALA A 102 9.45 -4.26 5.77
CA ALA A 102 8.24 -3.58 6.24
C ALA A 102 7.60 -4.32 7.41
N ASP A 103 7.45 -5.64 7.32
CA ASP A 103 6.89 -6.47 8.38
C ASP A 103 7.70 -6.37 9.67
N LYS A 104 9.04 -6.41 9.58
CA LYS A 104 9.92 -6.22 10.74
C LYS A 104 9.74 -4.87 11.41
N ILE A 105 9.71 -3.78 10.62
CA ILE A 105 9.55 -2.41 11.14
C ILE A 105 8.18 -2.26 11.83
N VAL A 106 7.12 -2.78 11.22
CA VAL A 106 5.76 -2.74 11.79
C VAL A 106 5.67 -3.57 13.06
N LYS A 107 6.20 -4.79 13.06
CA LYS A 107 6.25 -5.66 14.26
C LYS A 107 6.97 -5.00 15.43
N GLU A 108 8.12 -4.37 15.18
CA GLU A 108 8.87 -3.68 16.19
C GLU A 108 8.10 -2.50 16.78
N GLN A 109 7.36 -1.74 15.96
CA GLN A 109 6.51 -0.63 16.43
C GLN A 109 5.40 -1.13 17.32
N ILE A 110 4.66 -2.13 16.88
CA ILE A 110 3.55 -2.73 17.65
C ILE A 110 4.07 -3.39 18.93
N GLY A 111 5.20 -4.10 18.86
CA GLY A 111 5.83 -4.73 20.04
C GLY A 111 6.27 -3.73 21.12
N ARG A 112 6.43 -2.46 20.77
CA ARG A 112 6.67 -1.34 21.72
C ARG A 112 5.38 -0.64 22.16
N ASN A 113 4.22 -1.21 21.89
CA ASN A 113 2.89 -0.61 22.07
C ASN A 113 2.74 0.73 21.33
N GLY A 114 3.40 0.86 20.20
CA GLY A 114 3.34 2.05 19.36
C GLY A 114 2.23 1.97 18.31
N ASP A 115 1.50 3.08 18.13
CA ASP A 115 0.47 3.18 17.11
C ASP A 115 1.06 3.32 15.70
N LEU A 116 0.36 2.76 14.72
CA LEU A 116 0.64 2.93 13.30
C LEU A 116 -0.09 4.17 12.75
N THR A 117 0.26 5.35 13.27
CA THR A 117 -0.33 6.60 12.78
C THR A 117 0.17 6.96 11.38
N ALA A 118 -0.60 7.76 10.63
CA ALA A 118 -0.17 8.26 9.32
C ALA A 118 1.21 8.95 9.40
N LYS A 119 1.43 9.78 10.42
CA LYS A 119 2.73 10.41 10.68
C LYS A 119 3.85 9.38 10.84
N TRP A 120 3.62 8.34 11.65
CA TRP A 120 4.63 7.31 11.89
C TRP A 120 4.95 6.54 10.60
N ILE A 121 3.94 6.13 9.83
CA ILE A 121 4.11 5.43 8.55
C ILE A 121 4.91 6.29 7.56
N MET A 122 4.54 7.56 7.40
CA MET A 122 5.23 8.48 6.51
C MET A 122 6.69 8.73 6.91
N GLN A 123 7.00 8.73 8.20
CA GLN A 123 8.37 8.95 8.70
C GLN A 123 9.23 7.68 8.70
N ASN A 124 8.66 6.52 9.00
CA ASN A 124 9.42 5.31 9.28
C ASN A 124 9.32 4.23 8.20
N LEU A 125 8.25 4.18 7.40
CA LEU A 125 8.15 3.26 6.27
C LEU A 125 8.47 3.96 4.95
N SER A 126 7.82 5.07 4.65
CA SER A 126 7.97 5.73 3.36
C SER A 126 9.36 6.31 3.09
N ARG A 127 10.15 6.53 4.14
CA ARG A 127 11.47 7.20 4.06
C ARG A 127 12.63 6.34 4.57
N THR A 128 12.38 5.05 4.84
CA THR A 128 13.42 4.20 5.40
C THR A 128 14.35 3.66 4.33
N PHE A 129 15.65 3.80 4.54
CA PHE A 129 16.69 3.08 3.81
C PHE A 129 17.29 1.94 4.65
N TYR A 130 16.44 1.31 5.48
CA TYR A 130 16.79 0.10 6.19
C TYR A 130 16.57 -1.12 5.28
N HIS A 131 17.53 -2.04 5.29
CA HIS A 131 17.48 -3.31 4.57
C HIS A 131 17.59 -4.45 5.58
N SER A 132 16.47 -5.09 5.91
CA SER A 132 16.39 -6.04 7.02
C SER A 132 17.25 -7.30 6.85
N VAL A 133 17.42 -7.78 5.62
CA VAL A 133 18.20 -9.00 5.33
C VAL A 133 19.70 -8.74 5.44
N LEU A 134 20.17 -7.58 5.01
CA LEU A 134 21.58 -7.19 5.14
C LEU A 134 21.90 -6.59 6.51
N GLY A 135 20.90 -6.17 7.27
CA GLY A 135 21.09 -5.51 8.56
C GLY A 135 21.70 -4.11 8.47
N ILE A 136 21.60 -3.44 7.32
CA ILE A 136 22.14 -2.10 7.07
C ILE A 136 21.04 -1.04 7.08
N ASP A 137 21.39 0.19 7.45
CA ASP A 137 20.51 1.36 7.42
C ASP A 137 21.28 2.56 6.86
N LEU A 138 21.09 2.86 5.58
CA LEU A 138 21.83 3.93 4.91
C LEU A 138 21.56 5.33 5.48
N ASN A 139 20.48 5.50 6.24
CA ASN A 139 20.25 6.75 6.97
C ASN A 139 21.21 6.92 8.16
N LYS A 140 21.77 5.82 8.68
CA LYS A 140 22.67 5.79 9.83
C LYS A 140 24.12 5.45 9.43
N ASP A 141 24.27 4.59 8.43
CA ASP A 141 25.57 4.03 7.99
C ASP A 141 26.28 4.97 7.00
N LYS A 142 26.61 6.19 7.42
CA LYS A 142 27.26 7.20 6.58
C LYS A 142 28.57 6.69 5.96
N GLU A 143 29.37 5.98 6.72
CA GLU A 143 30.65 5.42 6.26
C GLU A 143 30.45 4.42 5.10
N LEU A 144 29.39 3.61 5.14
CA LEU A 144 29.05 2.71 4.03
C LEU A 144 28.68 3.49 2.76
N VAL A 145 27.89 4.55 2.90
CA VAL A 145 27.49 5.41 1.78
C VAL A 145 28.71 6.09 1.15
N GLU A 146 29.65 6.58 1.97
CA GLU A 146 30.90 7.19 1.51
C GLU A 146 31.80 6.18 0.78
N LYS A 147 31.97 4.97 1.30
CA LYS A 147 32.73 3.88 0.66
C LYS A 147 32.17 3.48 -0.71
N CYS A 148 30.87 3.62 -0.91
CA CYS A 148 30.19 3.37 -2.19
C CYS A 148 30.10 4.60 -3.09
N ASN A 149 30.81 5.69 -2.80
CA ASN A 149 30.76 6.98 -3.51
C ASN A 149 29.32 7.51 -3.66
N GLY A 150 28.45 7.25 -2.69
CA GLY A 150 27.05 7.63 -2.71
C GLY A 150 26.15 6.77 -3.63
N TRP A 151 26.66 5.71 -4.25
CA TRP A 151 25.90 4.83 -5.12
C TRP A 151 25.48 3.55 -4.40
N PHE A 152 24.23 3.13 -4.58
CA PHE A 152 23.73 1.85 -4.08
C PHE A 152 22.59 1.33 -4.97
N MET A 153 22.37 0.03 -4.92
CA MET A 153 21.24 -0.63 -5.57
C MET A 153 20.00 -0.44 -4.70
N ASP A 154 19.02 0.29 -5.19
CA ASP A 154 17.83 0.66 -4.41
C ASP A 154 16.64 -0.30 -4.54
N GLN A 155 16.78 -1.36 -5.33
CA GLN A 155 15.67 -2.25 -5.72
C GLN A 155 14.98 -2.92 -4.52
N ASP A 156 15.74 -3.23 -3.47
CA ASP A 156 15.25 -3.92 -2.28
C ASP A 156 14.94 -3.00 -1.10
N PHE A 157 15.13 -1.69 -1.26
CA PHE A 157 14.66 -0.70 -0.29
C PHE A 157 13.19 -0.35 -0.52
N ILE A 158 12.48 0.08 0.55
CA ILE A 158 11.08 0.49 0.42
C ILE A 158 10.95 1.68 -0.53
N PRO A 159 11.65 2.83 -0.31
CA PRO A 159 11.71 3.87 -1.33
C PRO A 159 12.78 3.52 -2.37
N ARG A 160 12.39 3.47 -3.63
CA ARG A 160 13.26 3.28 -4.79
C ARG A 160 13.26 4.56 -5.63
N LYS A 161 14.25 4.74 -6.49
CA LYS A 161 14.31 5.89 -7.42
C LYS A 161 13.05 6.04 -8.28
N SER A 162 12.35 4.93 -8.52
CA SER A 162 11.08 4.90 -9.26
C SER A 162 9.84 5.18 -8.39
N SER A 163 10.00 5.35 -7.06
CA SER A 163 8.86 5.69 -6.20
C SER A 163 8.42 7.12 -6.46
N SER A 164 7.22 7.26 -6.99
CA SER A 164 6.66 8.54 -7.44
C SER A 164 5.67 9.16 -6.46
N CYS A 165 5.25 8.41 -5.45
CA CYS A 165 4.37 8.90 -4.38
C CYS A 165 4.42 7.99 -3.15
N SER A 166 3.89 8.50 -2.04
CA SER A 166 3.49 7.71 -0.87
C SER A 166 2.14 8.21 -0.38
N ILE A 167 1.22 7.28 -0.13
CA ILE A 167 -0.14 7.59 0.27
C ILE A 167 -0.49 6.78 1.52
N VAL A 168 -1.06 7.45 2.52
CA VAL A 168 -1.70 6.80 3.68
C VAL A 168 -3.14 7.29 3.75
N VAL A 169 -4.08 6.36 3.65
CA VAL A 169 -5.51 6.67 3.83
C VAL A 169 -5.90 6.34 5.26
N GLU A 170 -6.28 7.37 6.00
CA GLU A 170 -6.84 7.27 7.34
C GLU A 170 -8.35 7.27 7.23
N GLY A 171 -8.93 6.08 7.32
CA GLY A 171 -10.37 5.88 7.23
C GLY A 171 -11.08 6.28 8.53
N VAL A 172 -12.40 6.40 8.45
CA VAL A 172 -13.26 6.68 9.60
C VAL A 172 -13.66 5.39 10.32
N LYS A 173 -14.07 5.52 11.57
CA LYS A 173 -14.68 4.41 12.31
C LYS A 173 -16.13 4.25 11.90
N LYS A 174 -16.68 3.05 12.13
CA LYS A 174 -18.10 2.77 11.87
C LYS A 174 -18.99 3.77 12.61
N GLY A 175 -19.90 4.40 11.85
CA GLY A 175 -20.83 5.41 12.36
C GLY A 175 -20.32 6.86 12.31
N GLU A 176 -19.06 7.07 11.97
CA GLU A 176 -18.53 8.41 11.70
C GLU A 176 -18.86 8.86 10.26
N ASN A 177 -18.77 10.16 10.03
CA ASN A 177 -18.99 10.72 8.68
C ASN A 177 -17.86 10.32 7.72
N PRO A 178 -18.15 9.59 6.63
CA PRO A 178 -17.13 9.19 5.65
C PRO A 178 -16.34 10.36 5.03
N ALA A 179 -16.93 11.56 4.97
CA ALA A 179 -16.26 12.75 4.47
C ALA A 179 -15.04 13.18 5.32
N ASN A 180 -14.91 12.67 6.54
CA ASN A 180 -13.75 12.90 7.41
C ASN A 180 -12.55 12.00 7.08
N THR A 181 -12.65 11.12 6.09
CA THR A 181 -11.50 10.34 5.60
C THR A 181 -10.39 11.27 5.12
N ILE A 182 -9.17 11.00 5.54
CA ILE A 182 -7.99 11.79 5.19
C ILE A 182 -7.05 10.94 4.35
N MET A 183 -6.61 11.49 3.22
CA MET A 183 -5.54 10.92 2.41
C MET A 183 -4.27 11.76 2.59
N TRP A 184 -3.33 11.24 3.36
CA TRP A 184 -2.00 11.82 3.53
C TRP A 184 -1.16 11.46 2.32
N THR A 185 -0.69 12.45 1.57
CA THR A 185 -0.05 12.24 0.28
C THR A 185 1.30 12.92 0.22
N ILE A 186 2.30 12.19 -0.28
CA ILE A 186 3.55 12.73 -0.79
C ILE A 186 3.52 12.53 -2.30
N ILE A 187 3.56 13.61 -3.08
CA ILE A 187 3.75 13.55 -4.52
C ILE A 187 5.25 13.73 -4.81
N GLY A 188 5.79 12.86 -5.67
CA GLY A 188 7.22 12.78 -5.93
C GLY A 188 7.93 11.78 -5.02
N TYR A 189 9.25 11.89 -4.94
CA TYR A 189 10.10 10.93 -4.21
C TYR A 189 9.90 11.01 -2.69
N PRO A 190 9.35 9.97 -2.03
CA PRO A 190 8.90 10.04 -0.64
C PRO A 190 9.98 10.46 0.38
N PRO A 191 11.26 10.05 0.26
CA PRO A 191 12.29 10.44 1.22
C PRO A 191 12.51 11.94 1.39
N ILE A 192 12.25 12.73 0.34
CA ILE A 192 12.44 14.19 0.33
C ILE A 192 11.15 14.98 0.13
N GLY A 193 10.02 14.29 -0.11
CA GLY A 193 8.75 14.92 -0.37
C GLY A 193 8.07 15.49 0.89
N ILE A 194 7.15 16.43 0.70
CA ILE A 194 6.33 17.00 1.76
C ILE A 194 5.01 16.23 1.83
N THR A 195 4.58 15.86 3.03
CA THR A 195 3.29 15.20 3.25
C THR A 195 2.17 16.23 3.33
N VAL A 196 1.14 16.07 2.50
CA VAL A 196 -0.03 16.95 2.46
C VAL A 196 -1.29 16.15 2.78
N PRO A 197 -2.15 16.61 3.72
CA PRO A 197 -3.46 15.99 3.96
C PRO A 197 -4.46 16.45 2.91
N LEU A 198 -5.19 15.50 2.33
CA LEU A 198 -6.35 15.73 1.46
C LEU A 198 -7.57 15.15 2.15
N MET A 199 -8.62 15.93 2.32
CA MET A 199 -9.85 15.52 2.98
C MET A 199 -10.99 15.47 1.98
N VAL A 200 -11.78 14.42 2.02
CA VAL A 200 -12.98 14.29 1.18
C VAL A 200 -13.96 15.45 1.45
N ALA A 201 -14.08 15.89 2.70
CA ALA A 201 -14.93 17.02 3.08
C ALA A 201 -14.57 18.34 2.39
N ASN A 202 -13.34 18.51 1.92
CA ASN A 202 -12.90 19.73 1.25
C ASN A 202 -13.31 19.80 -0.23
N GLY A 203 -13.84 18.70 -0.78
CA GLY A 203 -14.27 18.62 -2.18
C GLY A 203 -13.13 18.96 -3.15
N GLU A 204 -13.37 19.94 -4.03
CA GLU A 204 -12.41 20.35 -5.05
C GLU A 204 -11.38 21.38 -4.55
N ASN A 205 -11.44 21.79 -3.26
CA ASN A 205 -10.50 22.74 -2.68
C ASN A 205 -9.14 22.08 -2.40
N ILE A 206 -8.38 21.87 -3.45
CA ILE A 206 -7.03 21.32 -3.37
C ILE A 206 -6.05 22.47 -3.09
N PRO A 207 -5.06 22.32 -2.20
CA PRO A 207 -4.05 23.35 -1.97
C PRO A 207 -3.33 23.76 -3.27
N ALA A 208 -3.20 25.05 -3.51
CA ALA A 208 -2.66 25.60 -4.77
C ALA A 208 -1.19 25.20 -5.06
N PHE A 209 -0.49 24.65 -4.07
CA PHE A 209 0.91 24.19 -4.22
C PHE A 209 1.01 22.68 -4.61
N MET A 210 -0.09 22.01 -4.81
CA MET A 210 -0.16 20.66 -5.35
C MET A 210 -0.41 20.68 -6.86
#